data_ef27247444bb9a8fe69853116ec4db3c
#
_entry.id   ef27247444bb9a8fe69853116ec4db3c
#
_cell.length_a   1.000
_cell.length_b   1.000
_cell.length_c   1.000
_cell.angle_alpha   90.00
_cell.angle_beta   90.00
_cell.angle_gamma   90.00
#
_symmetry.space_group_name_H-M   'P 1'
#
loop_
_entity.id
_entity.type
_entity.pdbx_description
1 polymer ?
#
loop_
_entity_poly.entity_id
_entity_poly.type
_entity_poly.pdbx_seq_one_letter_code
_entity_poly.pdbx_strand_id
1 'polypeptide(L)'
;MPAKGRTVANSKLIAGFMGPLLVAMGVAMLLNRDLFPAMVVQIAQSYALIFLSGILSLLAGIAIVRVHNVWTGGWRIVVTALGWLAIVGGLARMWFPQLAAPVAATLGGNATALLVVGLVVLSLGAFLSYKSYMSDT
;
A
#
# COMPACT_ATOMS: atom_id res chain seq x y z
N MET A 1 -30.37 9.38 -0.26
CA MET A 1 -29.79 8.11 0.16
C MET A 1 -28.54 8.34 1.00
N PRO A 2 -28.56 7.92 2.25
CA PRO A 2 -27.38 8.10 3.11
C PRO A 2 -26.15 7.34 2.58
N ALA A 3 -26.37 6.31 1.74
CA ALA A 3 -25.28 5.48 1.23
C ALA A 3 -24.25 6.25 0.39
N LYS A 4 -24.71 7.17 -0.47
CA LYS A 4 -23.79 7.91 -1.35
C LYS A 4 -22.91 8.88 -0.57
N GLY A 5 -23.48 9.63 0.37
CA GLY A 5 -22.71 10.55 1.21
C GLY A 5 -21.75 9.80 2.14
N ARG A 6 -22.18 8.68 2.69
CA ARG A 6 -21.36 7.84 3.54
C ARG A 6 -20.17 7.26 2.75
N THR A 7 -20.40 6.82 1.50
CA THR A 7 -19.36 6.29 0.65
C THR A 7 -18.27 7.33 0.38
N VAL A 8 -18.67 8.57 0.05
CA VAL A 8 -17.69 9.66 -0.17
C VAL A 8 -16.91 9.95 1.11
N ALA A 9 -17.60 10.02 2.26
CA ALA A 9 -16.94 10.28 3.55
C ALA A 9 -15.96 9.17 3.89
N ASN A 10 -16.32 7.90 3.69
CA ASN A 10 -15.44 6.76 3.94
C ASN A 10 -14.24 6.78 2.99
N SER A 11 -14.44 7.09 1.71
CA SER A 11 -13.36 7.19 0.75
C SER A 11 -12.35 8.25 1.15
N LYS A 12 -12.83 9.42 1.56
CA LYS A 12 -11.95 10.52 2.00
C LYS A 12 -11.24 10.18 3.31
N LEU A 13 -11.93 9.52 4.24
CA LEU A 13 -11.31 9.10 5.49
C LEU A 13 -10.15 8.14 5.26
N ILE A 14 -10.40 7.10 4.47
CA ILE A 14 -9.37 6.10 4.15
C ILE A 14 -8.21 6.73 3.38
N ALA A 15 -8.51 7.52 2.36
CA ALA A 15 -7.49 8.21 1.58
C ALA A 15 -6.72 9.21 2.45
N GLY A 16 -7.38 9.78 3.46
CA GLY A 16 -6.74 10.69 4.42
C GLY A 16 -5.73 10.00 5.33
N PHE A 17 -5.86 8.71 5.56
CA PHE A 17 -4.84 7.91 6.25
C PHE A 17 -3.80 7.36 5.28
N MET A 18 -4.25 6.78 4.18
CA MET A 18 -3.37 6.13 3.20
C MET A 18 -2.47 7.13 2.49
N GLY A 19 -3.01 8.29 2.11
CA GLY A 19 -2.27 9.27 1.34
C GLY A 19 -1.01 9.74 2.05
N PRO A 20 -1.11 10.33 3.25
CA PRO A 20 0.08 10.75 4.00
C PRO A 20 1.02 9.60 4.34
N LEU A 21 0.48 8.42 4.65
CA LEU A 21 1.32 7.25 4.92
C LEU A 21 2.16 6.88 3.69
N LEU A 22 1.53 6.81 2.52
CA LEU A 22 2.23 6.49 1.27
C LEU A 22 3.22 7.58 0.88
N VAL A 23 2.89 8.85 1.12
CA VAL A 23 3.84 9.95 0.91
C VAL A 23 5.06 9.76 1.80
N ALA A 24 4.84 9.49 3.09
CA ALA A 24 5.94 9.28 4.04
C ALA A 24 6.79 8.09 3.62
N MET A 25 6.17 6.98 3.21
CA MET A 25 6.90 5.80 2.73
C MET A 25 7.71 6.10 1.47
N GLY A 26 7.08 6.76 0.50
CA GLY A 26 7.77 7.12 -0.74
C GLY A 26 8.95 8.04 -0.50
N VAL A 27 8.79 9.06 0.35
CA VAL A 27 9.88 9.95 0.73
C VAL A 27 10.98 9.18 1.45
N ALA A 28 10.62 8.27 2.36
CA ALA A 28 11.60 7.44 3.07
C ALA A 28 12.41 6.58 2.11
N MET A 29 11.75 5.99 1.11
CA MET A 29 12.44 5.19 0.10
C MET A 29 13.42 6.03 -0.72
N LEU A 30 13.04 7.24 -1.09
CA LEU A 30 13.90 8.13 -1.87
C LEU A 30 15.07 8.69 -1.04
N LEU A 31 14.82 9.06 0.21
CA LEU A 31 15.87 9.57 1.10
C LEU A 31 16.86 8.49 1.51
N ASN A 32 16.41 7.25 1.66
CA ASN A 32 17.21 6.13 2.11
C ASN A 32 17.45 5.11 0.99
N ARG A 33 17.55 5.58 -0.24
CA ARG A 33 17.69 4.70 -1.41
C ARG A 33 18.90 3.77 -1.34
N ASP A 34 19.93 4.15 -0.57
CA ASP A 34 21.11 3.31 -0.40
C ASP A 34 20.89 2.23 0.68
N LEU A 35 19.99 2.49 1.62
CA LEU A 35 19.68 1.59 2.74
C LEU A 35 18.53 0.64 2.42
N PHE A 36 17.53 1.09 1.67
CA PHE A 36 16.33 0.31 1.37
C PHE A 36 16.61 -1.04 0.72
N PRO A 37 17.55 -1.16 -0.24
CA PRO A 37 17.90 -2.48 -0.78
C PRO A 37 18.32 -3.47 0.30
N ALA A 38 19.15 -3.03 1.24
CA ALA A 38 19.58 -3.86 2.36
C ALA A 38 18.40 -4.24 3.26
N MET A 39 17.49 -3.30 3.53
CA MET A 39 16.31 -3.57 4.34
C MET A 39 15.39 -4.60 3.67
N VAL A 40 15.16 -4.48 2.38
CA VAL A 40 14.35 -5.43 1.62
C VAL A 40 14.98 -6.82 1.66
N VAL A 41 16.29 -6.92 1.48
CA VAL A 41 17.01 -8.19 1.56
C VAL A 41 16.92 -8.79 2.97
N GLN A 42 17.04 -7.97 4.02
CA GLN A 42 16.88 -8.43 5.40
C GLN A 42 15.50 -9.02 5.65
N ILE A 43 14.45 -8.37 5.14
CA ILE A 43 13.08 -8.89 5.23
C ILE A 43 12.97 -10.21 4.47
N ALA A 44 13.55 -10.28 3.27
CA ALA A 44 13.53 -11.48 2.44
C ALA A 44 14.20 -12.67 3.12
N GLN A 45 15.17 -12.43 3.99
CA GLN A 45 15.88 -13.47 4.75
C GLN A 45 15.16 -13.90 6.03
N SER A 46 14.06 -13.24 6.38
CA SER A 46 13.31 -13.53 7.60
C SER A 46 11.86 -13.88 7.27
N TYR A 47 11.53 -15.16 7.33
CA TYR A 47 10.16 -15.62 7.14
C TYR A 47 9.21 -15.01 8.18
N ALA A 48 9.72 -14.77 9.40
CA ALA A 48 8.92 -14.13 10.45
C ALA A 48 8.51 -12.72 10.07
N LEU A 49 9.42 -11.93 9.50
CA LEU A 49 9.12 -10.57 9.05
C LEU A 49 8.17 -10.59 7.85
N ILE A 50 8.33 -11.53 6.92
CA ILE A 50 7.42 -11.68 5.78
C ILE A 50 6.02 -12.01 6.29
N PHE A 51 5.90 -12.96 7.21
CA PHE A 51 4.62 -13.35 7.80
C PHE A 51 3.97 -12.18 8.54
N LEU A 52 4.73 -11.46 9.36
CA LEU A 52 4.23 -10.29 10.10
C LEU A 52 3.74 -9.21 9.14
N SER A 53 4.50 -8.91 8.09
CA SER A 53 4.08 -7.94 7.08
C SER A 53 2.79 -8.38 6.39
N GLY A 54 2.62 -9.67 6.18
CA GLY A 54 1.40 -10.25 5.62
C GLY A 54 0.20 -10.03 6.53
N ILE A 55 0.36 -10.26 7.84
CA ILE A 55 -0.71 -10.02 8.82
C ILE A 55 -1.14 -8.55 8.78
N LEU A 56 -0.18 -7.63 8.84
CA LEU A 56 -0.49 -6.19 8.82
C LEU A 56 -1.18 -5.78 7.53
N SER A 57 -0.70 -6.28 6.41
CA SER A 57 -1.29 -6.01 5.09
C SER A 57 -2.72 -6.56 5.00
N LEU A 58 -2.94 -7.79 5.46
CA LEU A 58 -4.26 -8.41 5.45
C LEU A 58 -5.23 -7.63 6.34
N LEU A 59 -4.83 -7.26 7.54
CA LEU A 59 -5.68 -6.47 8.44
C LEU A 59 -6.06 -5.13 7.81
N ALA A 60 -5.09 -4.44 7.24
CA ALA A 60 -5.33 -3.16 6.58
C ALA A 60 -6.27 -3.33 5.39
N GLY A 61 -6.04 -4.35 4.57
CA GLY A 61 -6.88 -4.63 3.41
C GLY A 61 -8.31 -4.98 3.78
N ILE A 62 -8.50 -5.82 4.78
CA ILE A 62 -9.84 -6.18 5.28
C ILE A 62 -10.55 -4.93 5.80
N ALA A 63 -9.86 -4.11 6.58
CA ALA A 63 -10.44 -2.89 7.11
C ALA A 63 -10.90 -1.95 5.99
N ILE A 64 -10.07 -1.78 4.96
CA ILE A 64 -10.40 -0.94 3.82
C ILE A 64 -11.61 -1.48 3.06
N VAL A 65 -11.57 -2.75 2.67
CA VAL A 65 -12.64 -3.36 1.86
C VAL A 65 -13.94 -3.42 2.63
N ARG A 66 -13.87 -3.63 3.94
CA ARG A 66 -15.09 -3.71 4.76
C ARG A 66 -15.86 -2.40 4.78
N VAL A 67 -15.17 -1.27 4.82
CA VAL A 67 -15.82 0.04 4.86
C VAL A 67 -15.87 0.72 3.49
N HIS A 68 -15.11 0.22 2.53
CA HIS A 68 -14.98 0.85 1.22
C HIS A 68 -14.74 -0.20 0.15
N ASN A 69 -15.82 -0.65 -0.50
CA ASN A 69 -15.74 -1.59 -1.63
C ASN A 69 -16.50 -0.95 -2.80
N VAL A 70 -15.89 0.07 -3.40
CA VAL A 70 -16.51 0.89 -4.43
C VAL A 70 -15.75 0.72 -5.73
N TRP A 71 -16.43 0.26 -6.77
CA TRP A 71 -15.87 -0.01 -8.09
C TRP A 71 -16.26 1.01 -9.13
N THR A 72 -16.94 2.08 -8.72
CA THR A 72 -17.36 3.17 -9.60
C THR A 72 -16.93 4.49 -8.98
N GLY A 73 -16.84 5.55 -9.80
CA GLY A 73 -16.57 6.87 -9.27
C GLY A 73 -15.10 7.30 -9.32
N GLY A 74 -14.35 6.81 -10.31
CA GLY A 74 -13.02 7.33 -10.60
C GLY A 74 -11.98 7.00 -9.53
N TRP A 75 -11.46 8.02 -8.83
CA TRP A 75 -10.35 7.85 -7.90
C TRP A 75 -10.64 6.89 -6.75
N ARG A 76 -11.91 6.69 -6.42
CA ARG A 76 -12.30 5.79 -5.32
C ARG A 76 -12.00 4.32 -5.63
N ILE A 77 -11.95 3.98 -6.92
CA ILE A 77 -11.54 2.63 -7.35
C ILE A 77 -10.11 2.34 -6.91
N VAL A 78 -9.24 3.34 -6.90
CA VAL A 78 -7.85 3.19 -6.47
C VAL A 78 -7.78 2.71 -5.03
N VAL A 79 -8.58 3.30 -4.14
CA VAL A 79 -8.63 2.89 -2.72
C VAL A 79 -9.09 1.44 -2.59
N THR A 80 -10.16 1.07 -3.30
CA THR A 80 -10.68 -0.30 -3.30
C THR A 80 -9.66 -1.29 -3.84
N ALA A 81 -9.00 -0.96 -4.95
CA ALA A 81 -7.97 -1.80 -5.55
C ALA A 81 -6.79 -2.02 -4.60
N LEU A 82 -6.34 -0.96 -3.93
CA LEU A 82 -5.26 -1.06 -2.93
C LEU A 82 -5.68 -1.95 -1.76
N GLY A 83 -6.92 -1.85 -1.31
CA GLY A 83 -7.45 -2.72 -0.26
C GLY A 83 -7.42 -4.19 -0.67
N TRP A 84 -7.89 -4.52 -1.87
CA TRP A 84 -7.85 -5.90 -2.38
C TRP A 84 -6.44 -6.39 -2.61
N LEU A 85 -5.55 -5.54 -3.13
CA LEU A 85 -4.13 -5.90 -3.28
C LEU A 85 -3.49 -6.19 -1.93
N ALA A 86 -3.85 -5.42 -0.90
CA ALA A 86 -3.35 -5.66 0.45
C ALA A 86 -3.83 -7.00 1.01
N ILE A 87 -5.08 -7.38 0.74
CA ILE A 87 -5.62 -8.69 1.14
C ILE A 87 -4.87 -9.82 0.43
N VAL A 88 -4.80 -9.77 -0.89
CA VAL A 88 -4.16 -10.83 -1.68
C VAL A 88 -2.68 -10.92 -1.35
N GLY A 89 -1.98 -9.79 -1.30
CA GLY A 89 -0.57 -9.76 -0.95
C GLY A 89 -0.31 -10.22 0.48
N GLY A 90 -1.21 -9.88 1.41
CA GLY A 90 -1.10 -10.33 2.79
C GLY A 90 -1.27 -11.84 2.92
N LEU A 91 -2.30 -12.40 2.28
CA LEU A 91 -2.52 -13.85 2.27
C LEU A 91 -1.36 -14.60 1.62
N ALA A 92 -0.85 -14.09 0.50
CA ALA A 92 0.28 -14.71 -0.18
C ALA A 92 1.51 -14.78 0.73
N ARG A 93 1.79 -13.72 1.48
CA ARG A 93 2.94 -13.70 2.39
C ARG A 93 2.73 -14.57 3.62
N MET A 94 1.48 -14.72 4.09
CA MET A 94 1.18 -15.58 5.23
C MET A 94 1.21 -17.06 4.86
N TRP A 95 0.64 -17.40 3.70
CA TRP A 95 0.50 -18.80 3.28
C TRP A 95 1.74 -19.33 2.57
N PHE A 96 2.41 -18.48 1.82
CA PHE A 96 3.54 -18.88 0.98
C PHE A 96 4.74 -17.93 1.16
N PRO A 97 5.28 -17.80 2.40
CA PRO A 97 6.41 -16.90 2.61
C PRO A 97 7.64 -17.30 1.80
N GLN A 98 7.78 -18.59 1.53
CA GLN A 98 8.88 -19.11 0.71
C GLN A 98 8.82 -18.64 -0.75
N LEU A 99 7.64 -18.25 -1.25
CA LEU A 99 7.50 -17.69 -2.60
C LEU A 99 7.74 -16.17 -2.59
N ALA A 100 7.42 -15.51 -1.49
CA ALA A 100 7.62 -14.06 -1.35
C ALA A 100 9.09 -13.70 -1.18
N ALA A 101 9.87 -14.52 -0.49
CA ALA A 101 11.27 -14.25 -0.20
C ALA A 101 12.12 -14.05 -1.46
N PRO A 102 12.06 -14.92 -2.49
CA PRO A 102 12.84 -14.70 -3.72
C PRO A 102 12.44 -13.42 -4.46
N VAL A 103 11.14 -13.08 -4.48
CA VAL A 103 10.66 -11.84 -5.10
C VAL A 103 11.24 -10.62 -4.38
N ALA A 104 11.19 -10.62 -3.05
CA ALA A 104 11.75 -9.52 -2.25
C ALA A 104 13.27 -9.42 -2.45
N ALA A 105 13.98 -10.54 -2.48
CA ALA A 105 15.41 -10.56 -2.70
C ALA A 105 15.77 -9.98 -4.08
N THR A 106 15.01 -10.36 -5.12
CA THR A 106 15.22 -9.85 -6.48
C THR A 106 14.99 -8.33 -6.53
N LEU A 107 13.92 -7.84 -5.90
CA LEU A 107 13.63 -6.41 -5.82
C LEU A 107 14.73 -5.66 -5.04
N GLY A 108 15.19 -6.23 -3.93
CA GLY A 108 16.26 -5.65 -3.13
C GLY A 108 17.58 -5.53 -3.87
N GLY A 109 17.83 -6.42 -4.83
CA GLY A 109 19.02 -6.37 -5.66
C GLY A 109 18.94 -5.42 -6.85
N ASN A 110 17.80 -4.77 -7.05
CA ASN A 110 17.58 -3.88 -8.19
C ASN A 110 17.24 -2.46 -7.70
N ALA A 111 18.26 -1.61 -7.64
CA ALA A 111 18.11 -0.22 -7.18
C ALA A 111 17.13 0.58 -8.04
N THR A 112 17.15 0.36 -9.36
CA THR A 112 16.24 1.05 -10.28
C THR A 112 14.78 0.66 -10.02
N ALA A 113 14.50 -0.62 -9.78
CA ALA A 113 13.16 -1.10 -9.46
C ALA A 113 12.67 -0.47 -8.16
N LEU A 114 13.50 -0.38 -7.13
CA LEU A 114 13.13 0.25 -5.86
C LEU A 114 12.90 1.74 -6.01
N LEU A 115 13.68 2.43 -6.85
CA LEU A 115 13.47 3.85 -7.14
C LEU A 115 12.11 4.06 -7.82
N VAL A 116 11.78 3.23 -8.81
CA VAL A 116 10.49 3.29 -9.50
C VAL A 116 9.33 3.04 -8.52
N VAL A 117 9.45 2.03 -7.66
CA VAL A 117 8.45 1.74 -6.63
C VAL A 117 8.27 2.94 -5.70
N GLY A 118 9.37 3.55 -5.26
CA GLY A 118 9.33 4.73 -4.40
C GLY A 118 8.59 5.90 -5.06
N LEU A 119 8.86 6.15 -6.34
CA LEU A 119 8.19 7.22 -7.09
C LEU A 119 6.70 6.91 -7.27
N VAL A 120 6.34 5.65 -7.56
CA VAL A 120 4.93 5.24 -7.69
C VAL A 120 4.20 5.40 -6.37
N VAL A 121 4.80 4.96 -5.27
CA VAL A 121 4.21 5.06 -3.93
C VAL A 121 4.02 6.53 -3.55
N LEU A 122 5.02 7.37 -3.80
CA LEU A 122 4.94 8.81 -3.53
C LEU A 122 3.82 9.46 -4.35
N SER A 123 3.74 9.12 -5.64
CA SER A 123 2.71 9.67 -6.53
C SER A 123 1.31 9.26 -6.10
N LEU A 124 1.12 7.98 -5.73
CA LEU A 124 -0.16 7.50 -5.21
C LEU A 124 -0.53 8.21 -3.91
N GLY A 125 0.44 8.37 -3.02
CA GLY A 125 0.23 9.05 -1.74
C GLY A 125 -0.17 10.51 -1.95
N ALA A 126 0.52 11.21 -2.84
CA ALA A 126 0.19 12.60 -3.17
C ALA A 126 -1.20 12.70 -3.79
N PHE A 127 -1.54 11.80 -4.71
CA PHE A 127 -2.85 11.77 -5.36
C PHE A 127 -3.97 11.54 -4.34
N LEU A 128 -3.83 10.54 -3.48
CA LEU A 128 -4.85 10.24 -2.48
C LEU A 128 -4.96 11.35 -1.43
N SER A 129 -3.85 11.96 -1.04
CA SER A 129 -3.86 13.10 -0.12
C SER A 129 -4.59 14.28 -0.74
N TYR A 130 -4.30 14.59 -1.99
CA TYR A 130 -4.99 15.66 -2.71
C TYR A 130 -6.50 15.41 -2.75
N LYS A 131 -6.91 14.20 -3.12
CA LYS A 131 -8.33 13.85 -3.21
C LYS A 131 -9.01 13.87 -1.86
N SER A 132 -8.29 13.53 -0.78
CA SER A 132 -8.86 13.52 0.57
C SER A 132 -9.00 14.93 1.15
N TYR A 133 -7.97 15.75 1.02
CA TYR A 133 -7.89 17.02 1.74
C TYR A 133 -8.26 18.23 0.90
N MET A 134 -8.08 18.19 -0.40
CA MET A 134 -8.18 19.37 -1.27
C MET A 134 -9.29 19.28 -2.31
N SER A 135 -9.87 18.11 -2.53
CA SER A 135 -10.92 17.92 -3.52
C SER A 135 -12.30 17.97 -2.86
N ASP A 136 -13.25 18.67 -3.48
CA ASP A 136 -14.63 18.73 -3.02
C ASP A 136 -15.46 17.51 -3.46
N THR A 137 -14.90 16.67 -4.32
CA THR A 137 -15.61 15.48 -4.83
C THR A 137 -15.01 14.17 -4.30
#